data_724b827b9576426806faf74bd1dd99c2
#
_entry.id   724b827b9576426806faf74bd1dd99c2
#
_cell.length_a   1.000
_cell.length_b   1.000
_cell.length_c   1.000
_cell.angle_alpha   90.00
_cell.angle_beta   90.00
_cell.angle_gamma   90.00
#
_symmetry.space_group_name_H-M   'P 1'
#
loop_
_entity.id
_entity.type
_entity.pdbx_description
1 polymer ?
#
loop_
_entity_poly.entity_id
_entity_poly.type
_entity_poly.pdbx_seq_one_letter_code
_entity_poly.pdbx_strand_id
1 'polypeptide(L)'
;GTVGRGGGPSYQAILAQPPGTVRGQIRLTEQGEVIGSKYANPEIGRRNLETLVAATLEATLLHPTKSAPKAFLDAADQISRASFAAYRKLVYETPGFADYFFAATPIREIAELNIGSRPASRKANRAIEDLRAIPWSFSWGQSRLALPGWAGFGSAIDTFLADPATRKQRLELLQRMHKQWPFFRTLLSNLDMVLAKSD
;
A
#
# COMPACT_ATOMS: atom_id res chain seq x y z
N GLY A 1 -8.94 8.22 0.93
CA GLY A 1 -7.90 8.04 1.95
C GLY A 1 -6.62 7.42 1.43
N THR A 2 -6.72 6.47 0.50
CA THR A 2 -5.56 5.69 0.01
C THR A 2 -4.54 6.55 -0.73
N VAL A 3 -4.97 7.47 -1.59
CA VAL A 3 -4.10 8.35 -2.37
C VAL A 3 -3.20 9.21 -1.47
N GLY A 4 -3.73 9.76 -0.37
CA GLY A 4 -2.96 10.59 0.56
C GLY A 4 -2.16 9.81 1.61
N ARG A 5 -2.25 8.46 1.63
CA ARG A 5 -1.64 7.62 2.68
C ARG A 5 -0.68 6.56 2.16
N GLY A 6 -0.63 6.34 0.86
CA GLY A 6 0.13 5.23 0.27
C GLY A 6 1.64 5.47 0.15
N GLY A 7 2.12 6.68 0.41
CA GLY A 7 3.54 7.02 0.27
C GLY A 7 4.06 7.06 -1.16
N GLY A 8 3.26 6.72 -2.15
CA GLY A 8 3.56 6.85 -3.57
C GLY A 8 3.19 8.23 -4.13
N PRO A 9 3.60 8.54 -5.38
CA PRO A 9 3.24 9.79 -6.03
C PRO A 9 1.73 9.95 -6.17
N SER A 10 1.17 11.05 -5.67
CA SER A 10 -0.29 11.31 -5.68
C SER A 10 -0.89 11.27 -7.08
N TYR A 11 -0.16 11.77 -8.08
CA TYR A 11 -0.56 11.75 -9.50
C TYR A 11 -0.87 10.32 -9.97
N GLN A 12 0.10 9.42 -9.81
CA GLN A 12 -0.04 8.01 -10.23
C GLN A 12 -1.14 7.30 -9.44
N ALA A 13 -1.24 7.58 -8.14
CA ALA A 13 -2.27 7.00 -7.30
C ALA A 13 -3.70 7.43 -7.69
N ILE A 14 -3.89 8.66 -8.19
CA ILE A 14 -5.17 9.14 -8.73
C ILE A 14 -5.50 8.41 -10.03
N LEU A 15 -4.55 8.29 -10.96
CA LEU A 15 -4.75 7.57 -12.22
C LEU A 15 -4.98 6.06 -12.02
N ALA A 16 -4.50 5.51 -10.92
CA ALA A 16 -4.69 4.11 -10.56
C ALA A 16 -6.04 3.79 -9.90
N GLN A 17 -6.87 4.80 -9.64
CA GLN A 17 -8.19 4.56 -9.05
C GLN A 17 -9.10 3.77 -9.99
N PRO A 18 -10.06 3.00 -9.45
CA PRO A 18 -11.03 2.28 -10.27
C PRO A 18 -11.76 3.22 -11.24
N PRO A 19 -12.07 2.76 -12.45
CA PRO A 19 -12.76 3.57 -13.44
C PRO A 19 -14.05 4.21 -12.90
N GLY A 20 -14.24 5.48 -13.19
CA GLY A 20 -15.43 6.22 -12.78
C GLY A 20 -15.48 6.70 -11.34
N THR A 21 -14.43 6.45 -10.54
CA THR A 21 -14.33 6.99 -9.17
C THR A 21 -13.87 8.44 -9.13
N VAL A 22 -13.13 8.88 -10.16
CA VAL A 22 -12.71 10.28 -10.35
C VAL A 22 -13.50 10.84 -11.53
N ARG A 23 -14.38 11.81 -11.26
CA ARG A 23 -15.27 12.45 -12.27
C ARG A 23 -15.30 13.95 -12.04
N GLY A 24 -14.27 14.66 -12.46
CA GLY A 24 -14.12 16.09 -12.25
C GLY A 24 -13.86 16.51 -10.81
N GLN A 25 -13.89 15.55 -9.88
CA GLN A 25 -13.64 15.79 -8.46
C GLN A 25 -13.01 14.59 -7.78
N ILE A 26 -12.18 14.88 -6.78
CA ILE A 26 -11.65 13.89 -5.85
C ILE A 26 -11.55 14.51 -4.46
N ARG A 27 -11.87 13.74 -3.43
CA ARG A 27 -11.66 14.15 -2.04
C ARG A 27 -10.50 13.36 -1.43
N LEU A 28 -9.42 14.04 -1.11
CA LEU A 28 -8.27 13.47 -0.42
C LEU A 28 -8.29 13.85 1.06
N THR A 29 -7.90 12.90 1.91
CA THR A 29 -7.67 13.16 3.33
C THR A 29 -6.18 12.98 3.58
N GLU A 30 -5.48 14.07 3.77
CA GLU A 30 -4.06 14.07 4.16
C GLU A 30 -3.91 13.86 5.67
N GLN A 31 -2.79 13.31 6.09
CA GLN A 31 -2.41 13.29 7.50
C GLN A 31 -1.88 14.66 7.92
N GLY A 32 -2.15 15.08 9.16
CA GLY A 32 -1.79 16.44 9.64
C GLY A 32 -0.32 16.77 9.48
N GLU A 33 0.56 15.83 9.80
CA GLU A 33 2.02 15.95 9.64
C GLU A 33 2.46 16.13 8.17
N VAL A 34 1.71 15.55 7.24
CA VAL A 34 1.98 15.65 5.80
C VAL A 34 1.51 17.00 5.24
N ILE A 35 0.48 17.60 5.82
CA ILE A 35 -0.05 18.90 5.41
C ILE A 35 1.04 19.97 5.55
N GLY A 36 1.76 19.99 6.67
CA GLY A 36 2.85 20.91 6.89
C GLY A 36 3.95 20.80 5.83
N SER A 37 4.40 19.58 5.52
CA SER A 37 5.46 19.36 4.53
C SER A 37 5.03 19.68 3.10
N LYS A 38 3.76 19.45 2.75
CA LYS A 38 3.25 19.65 1.38
C LYS A 38 2.79 21.07 1.08
N TYR A 39 2.32 21.83 2.08
CA TYR A 39 1.58 23.07 1.84
C TYR A 39 2.08 24.27 2.64
N ALA A 40 3.02 24.12 3.57
CA ALA A 40 3.56 25.25 4.35
C ALA A 40 4.36 26.23 3.50
N ASN A 41 5.11 25.73 2.50
CA ASN A 41 5.79 26.59 1.54
C ASN A 41 4.86 26.84 0.34
N PRO A 42 4.61 28.13 -0.06
CA PRO A 42 3.66 28.47 -1.13
C PRO A 42 4.01 27.85 -2.49
N GLU A 43 5.28 27.78 -2.86
CA GLU A 43 5.72 27.25 -4.15
C GLU A 43 5.53 25.72 -4.19
N ILE A 44 5.91 25.03 -3.13
CA ILE A 44 5.71 23.57 -2.99
C ILE A 44 4.21 23.26 -2.92
N GLY A 45 3.46 24.06 -2.15
CA GLY A 45 2.01 23.92 -2.03
C GLY A 45 1.30 24.07 -3.38
N ARG A 46 1.66 25.11 -4.15
CA ARG A 46 1.14 25.32 -5.50
C ARG A 46 1.43 24.11 -6.39
N ARG A 47 2.67 23.61 -6.43
CA ARG A 47 3.05 22.45 -7.24
C ARG A 47 2.25 21.20 -6.85
N ASN A 48 2.07 20.94 -5.55
CA ASN A 48 1.26 19.83 -5.08
C ASN A 48 -0.20 19.94 -5.52
N LEU A 49 -0.79 21.14 -5.43
CA LEU A 49 -2.17 21.38 -5.90
C LEU A 49 -2.29 21.24 -7.41
N GLU A 50 -1.37 21.79 -8.19
CA GLU A 50 -1.34 21.62 -9.65
C GLU A 50 -1.24 20.14 -10.04
N THR A 51 -0.46 19.35 -9.31
CA THR A 51 -0.36 17.89 -9.52
C THR A 51 -1.70 17.19 -9.28
N LEU A 52 -2.41 17.56 -8.22
CA LEU A 52 -3.74 16.98 -7.92
C LEU A 52 -4.78 17.37 -8.96
N VAL A 53 -4.79 18.63 -9.39
CA VAL A 53 -5.70 19.13 -10.43
C VAL A 53 -5.41 18.44 -11.77
N ALA A 54 -4.14 18.39 -12.20
CA ALA A 54 -3.75 17.75 -13.45
C ALA A 54 -4.14 16.26 -13.47
N ALA A 55 -3.85 15.51 -12.39
CA ALA A 55 -4.25 14.10 -12.31
C ALA A 55 -5.76 13.90 -12.33
N THR A 56 -6.53 14.81 -11.70
CA THR A 56 -8.00 14.75 -11.69
C THR A 56 -8.57 15.03 -13.08
N LEU A 57 -8.01 16.02 -13.78
CA LEU A 57 -8.40 16.33 -15.16
C LEU A 57 -8.06 15.17 -16.10
N GLU A 58 -6.85 14.64 -16.03
CA GLU A 58 -6.42 13.51 -16.84
C GLU A 58 -7.29 12.28 -16.59
N ALA A 59 -7.52 11.90 -15.34
CA ALA A 59 -8.38 10.77 -14.98
C ALA A 59 -9.83 10.95 -15.50
N THR A 60 -10.32 12.19 -15.55
CA THR A 60 -11.70 12.49 -15.97
C THR A 60 -11.83 12.54 -17.49
N LEU A 61 -10.88 13.14 -18.18
CA LEU A 61 -11.02 13.50 -19.60
C LEU A 61 -10.33 12.49 -20.54
N LEU A 62 -9.18 11.92 -20.13
CA LEU A 62 -8.35 11.10 -21.00
C LEU A 62 -8.45 9.61 -20.69
N HIS A 63 -8.88 9.23 -19.49
CA HIS A 63 -9.06 7.83 -19.12
C HIS A 63 -10.52 7.43 -19.13
N PRO A 64 -11.00 6.84 -20.24
CA PRO A 64 -12.37 6.37 -20.30
C PRO A 64 -12.63 5.31 -19.23
N THR A 65 -13.85 5.27 -18.73
CA THR A 65 -14.33 4.40 -17.65
C THR A 65 -14.38 2.91 -18.02
N LYS A 66 -13.38 2.38 -18.71
CA LYS A 66 -13.32 0.96 -19.02
C LYS A 66 -12.77 0.21 -17.83
N SER A 67 -13.53 -0.75 -17.35
CA SER A 67 -13.05 -1.73 -16.37
C SER A 67 -11.85 -2.49 -16.92
N ALA A 68 -10.94 -2.88 -16.03
CA ALA A 68 -9.88 -3.79 -16.41
C ALA A 68 -10.47 -5.11 -16.96
N PRO A 69 -9.78 -5.78 -17.88
CA PRO A 69 -10.24 -7.09 -18.39
C PRO A 69 -10.52 -8.05 -17.23
N LYS A 70 -11.57 -8.88 -17.38
CA LYS A 70 -11.94 -9.85 -16.35
C LYS A 70 -10.76 -10.72 -15.91
N ALA A 71 -9.92 -11.16 -16.85
CA ALA A 71 -8.73 -11.94 -16.54
C ALA A 71 -7.73 -11.23 -15.61
N PHE A 72 -7.64 -9.88 -15.67
CA PHE A 72 -6.79 -9.08 -14.77
C PHE A 72 -7.37 -9.05 -13.37
N LEU A 73 -8.70 -8.86 -13.28
CA LEU A 73 -9.42 -8.84 -12.00
C LEU A 73 -9.34 -10.19 -11.31
N ASP A 74 -9.57 -11.29 -12.04
CA ASP A 74 -9.52 -12.65 -11.53
C ASP A 74 -8.10 -13.00 -11.03
N ALA A 75 -7.06 -12.64 -11.78
CA ALA A 75 -5.68 -12.84 -11.36
C ALA A 75 -5.33 -12.01 -10.11
N ALA A 76 -5.73 -10.73 -10.07
CA ALA A 76 -5.51 -9.87 -8.92
C ALA A 76 -6.23 -10.39 -7.66
N ASP A 77 -7.47 -10.90 -7.79
CA ASP A 77 -8.22 -11.49 -6.69
C ASP A 77 -7.52 -12.75 -6.14
N GLN A 78 -7.05 -13.65 -7.03
CA GLN A 78 -6.29 -14.84 -6.62
C GLN A 78 -5.00 -14.47 -5.87
N ILE A 79 -4.22 -13.54 -6.40
CA ILE A 79 -2.99 -13.06 -5.77
C ILE A 79 -3.30 -12.38 -4.44
N SER A 80 -4.33 -11.55 -4.37
CA SER A 80 -4.76 -10.87 -3.15
C SER A 80 -5.13 -11.84 -2.04
N ARG A 81 -5.92 -12.88 -2.34
CA ARG A 81 -6.30 -13.92 -1.36
C ARG A 81 -5.09 -14.71 -0.88
N ALA A 82 -4.20 -15.11 -1.78
CA ALA A 82 -2.98 -15.83 -1.43
C ALA A 82 -2.03 -14.96 -0.58
N SER A 83 -1.88 -13.68 -0.94
CA SER A 83 -1.09 -12.72 -0.17
C SER A 83 -1.64 -12.50 1.23
N PHE A 84 -2.96 -12.34 1.35
CA PHE A 84 -3.63 -12.21 2.64
C PHE A 84 -3.43 -13.46 3.52
N ALA A 85 -3.59 -14.65 2.95
CA ALA A 85 -3.38 -15.89 3.68
C ALA A 85 -1.93 -16.05 4.15
N ALA A 86 -0.94 -15.75 3.29
CA ALA A 86 0.46 -15.80 3.64
C ALA A 86 0.83 -14.77 4.73
N TYR A 87 0.32 -13.55 4.63
CA TYR A 87 0.51 -12.52 5.66
C TYR A 87 -0.08 -12.95 7.00
N ARG A 88 -1.33 -13.45 7.00
CA ARG A 88 -1.98 -13.92 8.23
C ARG A 88 -1.23 -15.07 8.87
N LYS A 89 -0.78 -16.04 8.08
CA LYS A 89 0.01 -17.15 8.56
C LYS A 89 1.27 -16.68 9.26
N LEU A 90 2.00 -15.74 8.66
CA LEU A 90 3.22 -15.18 9.26
C LEU A 90 2.92 -14.44 10.57
N VAL A 91 1.99 -13.49 10.53
CA VAL A 91 1.81 -12.50 11.62
C VAL A 91 0.96 -13.03 12.76
N TYR A 92 -0.06 -13.84 12.47
CA TYR A 92 -1.06 -14.25 13.47
C TYR A 92 -1.02 -15.73 13.83
N GLU A 93 -0.45 -16.57 12.95
CA GLU A 93 -0.47 -18.03 13.13
C GLU A 93 0.92 -18.60 13.46
N THR A 94 1.99 -17.80 13.31
CA THR A 94 3.34 -18.21 13.70
C THR A 94 3.50 -18.09 15.21
N PRO A 95 3.73 -19.20 15.93
CA PRO A 95 3.96 -19.16 17.38
C PRO A 95 5.14 -18.24 17.74
N GLY A 96 4.95 -17.38 18.73
CA GLY A 96 5.98 -16.46 19.20
C GLY A 96 6.20 -15.22 18.33
N PHE A 97 5.49 -15.04 17.20
CA PHE A 97 5.67 -13.88 16.35
C PHE A 97 5.36 -12.55 17.08
N ALA A 98 4.30 -12.53 17.88
CA ALA A 98 3.96 -11.35 18.68
C ALA A 98 5.06 -11.02 19.68
N ASP A 99 5.58 -12.00 20.40
CA ASP A 99 6.68 -11.81 21.36
C ASP A 99 7.93 -11.30 20.65
N TYR A 100 8.26 -11.87 19.49
CA TYR A 100 9.36 -11.41 18.65
C TYR A 100 9.16 -9.94 18.25
N PHE A 101 7.99 -9.56 17.76
CA PHE A 101 7.69 -8.18 17.38
C PHE A 101 7.90 -7.21 18.56
N PHE A 102 7.35 -7.53 19.73
CA PHE A 102 7.48 -6.68 20.91
C PHE A 102 8.88 -6.65 21.52
N ALA A 103 9.73 -7.61 21.21
CA ALA A 103 11.12 -7.64 21.65
C ALA A 103 12.09 -7.03 20.64
N ALA A 104 11.82 -7.22 19.33
CA ALA A 104 12.75 -6.87 18.24
C ALA A 104 12.50 -5.49 17.65
N THR A 105 11.39 -4.82 18.00
CA THR A 105 11.06 -3.49 17.47
C THR A 105 10.91 -2.47 18.59
N PRO A 106 11.13 -1.16 18.33
CA PRO A 106 10.98 -0.09 19.33
C PRO A 106 9.51 0.30 19.56
N ILE A 107 8.59 -0.67 19.55
CA ILE A 107 7.15 -0.41 19.71
C ILE A 107 6.83 0.27 21.05
N ARG A 108 7.61 -0.02 22.13
CA ARG A 108 7.39 0.58 23.46
C ARG A 108 7.68 2.08 23.43
N GLU A 109 8.83 2.44 22.88
CA GLU A 109 9.27 3.83 22.73
C GLU A 109 8.33 4.60 21.78
N ILE A 110 7.91 3.96 20.69
CA ILE A 110 6.94 4.54 19.75
C ILE A 110 5.58 4.76 20.42
N ALA A 111 5.18 3.90 21.33
CA ALA A 111 3.90 4.05 22.04
C ALA A 111 3.86 5.27 22.98
N GLU A 112 5.02 5.70 23.46
CA GLU A 112 5.19 6.90 24.31
C GLU A 112 5.32 8.19 23.49
N LEU A 113 5.60 8.09 22.18
CA LEU A 113 5.69 9.25 21.30
C LEU A 113 4.29 9.71 20.89
N ASN A 114 4.09 11.03 20.81
CA ASN A 114 2.87 11.64 20.27
C ASN A 114 2.83 11.54 18.72
N ILE A 115 2.96 10.33 18.21
CA ILE A 115 2.87 10.05 16.77
C ILE A 115 1.40 9.79 16.44
N GLY A 116 0.76 10.79 15.87
CA GLY A 116 -0.67 10.76 15.57
C GLY A 116 -1.56 11.17 16.75
N SER A 117 -2.83 11.42 16.46
CA SER A 117 -3.82 11.95 17.41
C SER A 117 -4.43 10.91 18.35
N ARG A 118 -3.92 9.68 18.38
CA ARG A 118 -4.55 8.56 19.11
C ARG A 118 -3.49 7.64 19.74
N PRO A 119 -3.81 6.96 20.86
CA PRO A 119 -2.92 5.99 21.48
C PRO A 119 -2.45 4.91 20.50
N ALA A 120 -1.26 4.35 20.71
CA ALA A 120 -0.65 3.33 19.86
C ALA A 120 -1.46 2.03 19.79
N SER A 121 -2.12 1.66 20.88
CA SER A 121 -2.99 0.48 20.94
C SER A 121 -4.41 0.84 21.37
N ARG A 122 -5.37 -0.02 20.97
CA ARG A 122 -6.77 0.08 21.39
C ARG A 122 -6.99 -0.44 22.81
N LYS A 123 -6.14 -1.35 23.26
CA LYS A 123 -6.16 -1.96 24.59
C LYS A 123 -4.76 -2.02 25.18
N ALA A 124 -4.68 -2.05 26.48
CA ALA A 124 -3.43 -2.22 27.24
C ALA A 124 -3.02 -3.72 27.26
N ASN A 125 -2.77 -4.30 26.09
CA ASN A 125 -2.31 -5.67 25.96
C ASN A 125 -1.19 -5.76 24.88
N ARG A 126 -0.53 -6.93 24.80
CA ARG A 126 0.51 -7.21 23.82
C ARG A 126 -0.05 -7.99 22.62
N ALA A 127 -1.21 -7.56 22.09
CA ALA A 127 -1.84 -8.17 20.93
C ALA A 127 -1.66 -7.30 19.70
N ILE A 128 -1.18 -7.90 18.63
CA ILE A 128 -0.95 -7.20 17.35
C ILE A 128 -2.27 -6.66 16.79
N GLU A 129 -3.37 -7.37 16.98
CA GLU A 129 -4.70 -6.99 16.53
C GLU A 129 -5.20 -5.68 17.14
N ASP A 130 -4.76 -5.36 18.33
CA ASP A 130 -5.15 -4.15 19.03
C ASP A 130 -4.26 -2.94 18.68
N LEU A 131 -3.13 -3.16 18.02
CA LEU A 131 -2.26 -2.09 17.54
C LEU A 131 -2.96 -1.27 16.44
N ARG A 132 -2.61 0.00 16.38
CA ARG A 132 -2.98 0.86 15.27
C ARG A 132 -1.98 0.74 14.13
N ALA A 133 -2.43 1.07 12.92
CA ALA A 133 -1.63 0.93 11.71
C ALA A 133 -0.31 1.73 11.74
N ILE A 134 -0.32 2.95 12.30
CA ILE A 134 0.90 3.78 12.36
C ILE A 134 1.94 3.13 13.29
N PRO A 135 1.68 2.84 14.57
CA PRO A 135 2.63 2.16 15.43
C PRO A 135 3.12 0.83 14.85
N TRP A 136 2.23 0.03 14.27
CA TRP A 136 2.58 -1.23 13.62
C TRP A 136 3.59 -1.03 12.48
N SER A 137 3.26 -0.19 11.51
CA SER A 137 4.11 0.03 10.34
C SER A 137 5.40 0.77 10.68
N PHE A 138 5.32 1.75 11.59
CA PHE A 138 6.45 2.57 11.98
C PHE A 138 7.50 1.78 12.78
N SER A 139 7.07 0.88 13.67
CA SER A 139 7.98 0.00 14.42
C SER A 139 8.83 -0.87 13.51
N TRP A 140 8.23 -1.48 12.48
CA TRP A 140 8.95 -2.24 11.48
C TRP A 140 9.88 -1.35 10.62
N GLY A 141 9.42 -0.14 10.29
CA GLY A 141 10.24 0.85 9.55
C GLY A 141 11.49 1.26 10.33
N GLN A 142 11.40 1.46 11.65
CA GLN A 142 12.55 1.75 12.50
C GLN A 142 13.53 0.56 12.60
N SER A 143 13.03 -0.64 12.45
CA SER A 143 13.85 -1.86 12.38
C SER A 143 14.36 -2.17 10.97
N ARG A 144 14.18 -1.25 10.00
CA ARG A 144 14.61 -1.34 8.59
C ARG A 144 14.05 -2.55 7.83
N LEU A 145 12.95 -3.09 8.28
CA LEU A 145 12.32 -4.28 7.67
C LEU A 145 11.08 -3.94 6.82
N ALA A 146 10.34 -2.88 7.16
CA ALA A 146 9.11 -2.42 6.50
C ALA A 146 8.11 -3.54 6.16
N LEU A 147 8.12 -4.62 6.94
CA LEU A 147 7.41 -5.89 6.72
C LEU A 147 5.93 -5.73 6.29
N PRO A 148 5.11 -4.86 6.90
CA PRO A 148 3.70 -4.74 6.51
C PRO A 148 3.47 -4.29 5.07
N GLY A 149 4.46 -3.70 4.44
CA GLY A 149 4.33 -3.15 3.09
C GLY A 149 4.54 -4.17 1.98
N TRP A 150 5.17 -5.33 2.27
CA TRP A 150 5.51 -6.31 1.23
C TRP A 150 5.22 -7.77 1.61
N ALA A 151 5.07 -8.09 2.89
CA ALA A 151 4.92 -9.46 3.35
C ALA A 151 3.69 -10.14 2.72
N GLY A 152 3.89 -11.37 2.25
CA GLY A 152 2.87 -12.20 1.64
C GLY A 152 2.76 -12.05 0.12
N PHE A 153 3.17 -10.93 -0.49
CA PHE A 153 3.00 -10.75 -1.94
C PHE A 153 3.90 -11.69 -2.74
N GLY A 154 5.19 -11.82 -2.38
CA GLY A 154 6.11 -12.77 -3.05
C GLY A 154 5.59 -14.19 -3.01
N SER A 155 5.20 -14.68 -1.83
CA SER A 155 4.60 -16.01 -1.67
C SER A 155 3.33 -16.21 -2.50
N ALA A 156 2.53 -15.16 -2.68
CA ALA A 156 1.35 -15.19 -3.53
C ALA A 156 1.70 -15.32 -5.02
N ILE A 157 2.73 -14.63 -5.48
CA ILE A 157 3.24 -14.75 -6.86
C ILE A 157 3.81 -16.15 -7.10
N ASP A 158 4.58 -16.69 -6.17
CA ASP A 158 5.11 -18.06 -6.26
C ASP A 158 3.97 -19.07 -6.37
N THR A 159 2.94 -18.92 -5.53
CA THR A 159 1.73 -19.77 -5.60
C THR A 159 1.01 -19.62 -6.93
N PHE A 160 0.84 -18.40 -7.41
CA PHE A 160 0.18 -18.11 -8.68
C PHE A 160 0.92 -18.71 -9.88
N LEU A 161 2.25 -18.77 -9.82
CA LEU A 161 3.12 -19.30 -10.87
C LEU A 161 3.57 -20.76 -10.62
N ALA A 162 3.04 -21.45 -9.61
CA ALA A 162 3.53 -22.77 -9.20
C ALA A 162 3.28 -23.87 -10.22
N ASP A 163 2.16 -23.82 -10.96
CA ASP A 163 1.80 -24.84 -11.94
C ASP A 163 2.63 -24.71 -13.23
N PRO A 164 3.52 -25.66 -13.54
CA PRO A 164 4.35 -25.61 -14.75
C PRO A 164 3.56 -25.52 -16.05
N ALA A 165 2.39 -26.13 -16.13
CA ALA A 165 1.55 -26.17 -17.34
C ALA A 165 1.00 -24.77 -17.70
N THR A 166 0.71 -23.94 -16.70
CA THR A 166 0.12 -22.61 -16.88
C THR A 166 1.10 -21.47 -16.59
N ARG A 167 2.27 -21.77 -16.04
CA ARG A 167 3.26 -20.76 -15.60
C ARG A 167 3.58 -19.70 -16.66
N LYS A 168 3.87 -20.12 -17.88
CA LYS A 168 4.20 -19.19 -18.98
C LYS A 168 3.04 -18.25 -19.27
N GLN A 169 1.85 -18.79 -19.43
CA GLN A 169 0.64 -18.00 -19.70
C GLN A 169 0.32 -17.02 -18.57
N ARG A 170 0.48 -17.45 -17.30
CA ARG A 170 0.25 -16.61 -16.14
C ARG A 170 1.29 -15.50 -16.02
N LEU A 171 2.55 -15.77 -16.32
CA LEU A 171 3.59 -14.75 -16.35
C LEU A 171 3.32 -13.69 -17.43
N GLU A 172 2.96 -14.12 -18.65
CA GLU A 172 2.57 -13.21 -19.72
C GLU A 172 1.34 -12.37 -19.34
N LEU A 173 0.40 -12.93 -18.58
CA LEU A 173 -0.74 -12.19 -18.03
C LEU A 173 -0.28 -11.09 -17.07
N LEU A 174 0.61 -11.39 -16.11
CA LEU A 174 1.16 -10.40 -15.18
C LEU A 174 1.92 -9.28 -15.91
N GLN A 175 2.69 -9.62 -16.94
CA GLN A 175 3.38 -8.62 -17.76
C GLN A 175 2.41 -7.70 -18.50
N ARG A 176 1.31 -8.23 -19.03
CA ARG A 176 0.25 -7.43 -19.65
C ARG A 176 -0.47 -6.56 -18.62
N MET A 177 -0.77 -7.08 -17.42
CA MET A 177 -1.33 -6.31 -16.32
C MET A 177 -0.43 -5.12 -15.97
N HIS A 178 0.87 -5.34 -15.86
CA HIS A 178 1.83 -4.26 -15.59
C HIS A 178 1.83 -3.18 -16.70
N LYS A 179 1.80 -3.59 -17.98
CA LYS A 179 1.80 -2.64 -19.11
C LYS A 179 0.49 -1.85 -19.23
N GLN A 180 -0.64 -2.51 -19.02
CA GLN A 180 -1.96 -2.02 -19.45
C GLN A 180 -2.83 -1.54 -18.30
N TRP A 181 -2.51 -1.89 -17.05
CA TRP A 181 -3.35 -1.58 -15.90
C TRP A 181 -2.62 -0.66 -14.91
N PRO A 182 -2.95 0.64 -14.87
CA PRO A 182 -2.31 1.62 -13.99
C PRO A 182 -2.33 1.21 -12.51
N PHE A 183 -3.43 0.61 -12.04
CA PHE A 183 -3.53 0.09 -10.68
C PHE A 183 -2.42 -0.92 -10.35
N PHE A 184 -2.25 -1.95 -11.20
CA PHE A 184 -1.26 -3.00 -10.94
C PHE A 184 0.18 -2.48 -11.03
N ARG A 185 0.45 -1.59 -11.98
CA ARG A 185 1.75 -0.92 -12.10
C ARG A 185 2.06 -0.08 -10.86
N THR A 186 1.11 0.70 -10.35
CA THR A 186 1.27 1.51 -9.15
C THR A 186 1.47 0.64 -7.91
N LEU A 187 0.74 -0.48 -7.80
CA LEU A 187 0.93 -1.46 -6.74
C LEU A 187 2.37 -1.99 -6.71
N LEU A 188 2.88 -2.44 -7.86
CA LEU A 188 4.26 -2.96 -7.95
C LEU A 188 5.31 -1.89 -7.65
N SER A 189 5.11 -0.66 -8.14
CA SER A 189 6.01 0.47 -7.84
C SER A 189 6.04 0.78 -6.34
N ASN A 190 4.90 0.70 -5.64
CA ASN A 190 4.86 0.89 -4.20
C ASN A 190 5.54 -0.24 -3.44
N LEU A 191 5.39 -1.48 -3.89
CA LEU A 191 6.10 -2.64 -3.33
C LEU A 191 7.61 -2.52 -3.51
N ASP A 192 8.06 -2.15 -4.70
CA ASP A 192 9.47 -1.91 -5.02
C ASP A 192 10.08 -0.82 -4.10
N MET A 193 9.38 0.30 -3.97
CA MET A 193 9.78 1.40 -3.08
C MET A 193 9.91 0.95 -1.61
N VAL A 194 9.00 0.09 -1.13
CA VAL A 194 9.03 -0.41 0.25
C VAL A 194 10.15 -1.42 0.44
N LEU A 195 10.35 -2.32 -0.52
CA LEU A 195 11.45 -3.28 -0.51
C LEU A 195 12.82 -2.60 -0.55
N ALA A 196 12.97 -1.54 -1.37
CA ALA A 196 14.21 -0.76 -1.42
C ALA A 196 14.55 -0.04 -0.09
N LYS A 197 13.60 0.06 0.84
CA LYS A 197 13.81 0.61 2.19
C LYS A 197 14.00 -0.48 3.25
N SER A 198 13.88 -1.74 2.87
CA SER A 198 14.10 -2.90 3.73
C SER A 198 15.49 -3.46 3.46
N ASP A 199 16.34 -3.49 4.49
CA ASP A 199 17.69 -4.10 4.43
C ASP A 199 17.61 -5.51 4.97
#